data_247033192b8a746ccea3e4edf33c618a
#
_entry.id   247033192b8a746ccea3e4edf33c618a
#
_cell.length_a   1.000
_cell.length_b   1.000
_cell.length_c   1.000
_cell.angle_alpha   90.00
_cell.angle_beta   90.00
_cell.angle_gamma   90.00
#
_symmetry.space_group_name_H-M   'P 1'
#
loop_
_entity.id
_entity.type
_entity.pdbx_description
1 polymer ?
#
loop_
_entity_poly.entity_id
_entity_poly.type
_entity_poly.pdbx_seq_one_letter_code
_entity_poly.pdbx_strand_id
1 'polypeptide(L)'
;MIKFLIEKEFKQLFRNSFLPKLIFIFPCMIMILMPWAANLEIKNINLNIVDNDHSVLSHRLVDKIGASTYFRLTALPDTYDEALLAIEAGSADVVLEIPRDFEKDWVKGEAPRLLVAANAVNGTKGSLGGSYLSSIISDYTRELGSESSSQGLAGKPLPRVDITTQNLYNPTLNYKLFMIPALMVMLLTLICGFLPALNVVGEKEAGTIEQINVTPVGKFIFIAAKLIPYWLIGFVVLTICFVLAWVLYGILPAGHFLTIYGMALFFLPVVSGFGLVISNHSTTLQQAMFVMWFFMLILILMSGLFTPIHSMPEWAQWITCINPLRYFVEVMRTIYLRGGGFAELLPQLGAVLVFALVFNLWAVKSYKKSS
;
A
#
# COMPACT_ATOMS: atom_id res chain seq x y z
N MET A 1 -0.69 -37.63 -19.82
CA MET A 1 0.34 -36.72 -20.36
C MET A 1 0.49 -35.47 -19.48
N ILE A 2 -0.56 -34.68 -19.23
CA ILE A 2 -0.48 -33.46 -18.38
C ILE A 2 0.05 -33.74 -16.96
N LYS A 3 -0.40 -34.81 -16.31
CA LYS A 3 0.05 -35.22 -14.97
C LYS A 3 1.58 -35.45 -14.92
N PHE A 4 2.13 -36.10 -15.93
CA PHE A 4 3.58 -36.34 -16.02
C PHE A 4 4.38 -35.05 -16.18
N LEU A 5 3.88 -34.10 -16.99
CA LEU A 5 4.52 -32.79 -17.16
C LEU A 5 4.49 -31.98 -15.87
N ILE A 6 3.35 -31.97 -15.16
CA ILE A 6 3.23 -31.30 -13.86
C ILE A 6 4.19 -31.93 -12.84
N GLU A 7 4.26 -33.26 -12.77
CA GLU A 7 5.18 -33.97 -11.88
C GLU A 7 6.65 -33.63 -12.19
N LYS A 8 7.02 -33.57 -13.48
CA LYS A 8 8.35 -33.11 -13.92
C LYS A 8 8.66 -31.71 -13.40
N GLU A 9 7.73 -30.77 -13.54
CA GLU A 9 7.93 -29.38 -13.09
C GLU A 9 8.11 -29.31 -11.56
N PHE A 10 7.30 -30.04 -10.78
CA PHE A 10 7.49 -30.12 -9.33
C PHE A 10 8.84 -30.73 -8.95
N LYS A 11 9.24 -31.82 -9.59
CA LYS A 11 10.55 -32.43 -9.34
C LYS A 11 11.70 -31.46 -9.68
N GLN A 12 11.60 -30.72 -10.78
CA GLN A 12 12.59 -29.74 -11.20
C GLN A 12 12.67 -28.61 -10.18
N LEU A 13 11.54 -28.11 -9.69
CA LEU A 13 11.46 -27.04 -8.70
C LEU A 13 12.06 -27.45 -7.36
N PHE A 14 11.66 -28.61 -6.82
CA PHE A 14 12.16 -29.08 -5.52
C PHE A 14 13.61 -29.61 -5.57
N ARG A 15 14.09 -30.05 -6.73
CA ARG A 15 15.48 -30.47 -6.92
C ARG A 15 16.44 -29.27 -7.01
N ASN A 16 15.94 -28.08 -7.33
CA ASN A 16 16.71 -26.86 -7.27
C ASN A 16 16.95 -26.48 -5.79
N SER A 17 18.20 -26.29 -5.39
CA SER A 17 18.54 -25.98 -3.99
C SER A 17 18.15 -24.54 -3.57
N PHE A 18 17.95 -23.65 -4.53
CA PHE A 18 17.67 -22.23 -4.29
C PHE A 18 16.18 -21.90 -4.29
N LEU A 19 15.40 -22.43 -5.25
CA LEU A 19 14.00 -22.07 -5.46
C LEU A 19 13.09 -22.34 -4.25
N PRO A 20 13.13 -23.51 -3.58
CA PRO A 20 12.32 -23.75 -2.39
C PRO A 20 12.66 -22.78 -1.25
N LYS A 21 13.95 -22.49 -1.04
CA LYS A 21 14.39 -21.52 -0.03
C LYS A 21 13.85 -20.12 -0.35
N LEU A 22 13.90 -19.70 -1.59
CA LEU A 22 13.37 -18.41 -2.02
C LEU A 22 11.85 -18.31 -1.75
N ILE A 23 11.08 -19.36 -2.06
CA ILE A 23 9.62 -19.39 -1.86
C ILE A 23 9.23 -19.21 -0.38
N PHE A 24 10.04 -19.72 0.56
CA PHE A 24 9.77 -19.58 1.99
C PHE A 24 10.43 -18.35 2.61
N ILE A 25 11.71 -18.11 2.33
CA ILE A 25 12.47 -17.04 2.99
C ILE A 25 12.05 -15.66 2.49
N PHE A 26 11.79 -15.53 1.19
CA PHE A 26 11.48 -14.23 0.61
C PHE A 26 10.18 -13.61 1.13
N PRO A 27 9.03 -14.33 1.21
CA PRO A 27 7.84 -13.81 1.86
C PRO A 27 8.06 -13.44 3.33
N CYS A 28 8.79 -14.27 4.08
CA CYS A 28 9.11 -13.97 5.48
C CYS A 28 9.90 -12.67 5.60
N MET A 29 10.94 -12.52 4.79
CA MET A 29 11.78 -11.33 4.80
C MET A 29 10.99 -10.07 4.44
N ILE A 30 10.19 -10.10 3.38
CA ILE A 30 9.39 -8.95 2.94
C ILE A 30 8.32 -8.61 3.98
N MET A 31 7.58 -9.60 4.49
CA MET A 31 6.52 -9.37 5.47
C MET A 31 7.05 -8.85 6.82
N ILE A 32 8.31 -9.12 7.17
CA ILE A 32 8.95 -8.60 8.38
C ILE A 32 9.54 -7.21 8.11
N LEU A 33 10.36 -7.07 7.06
CA LEU A 33 11.14 -5.85 6.84
C LEU A 33 10.31 -4.68 6.32
N MET A 34 9.41 -4.94 5.34
CA MET A 34 8.70 -3.85 4.65
C MET A 34 7.73 -3.08 5.57
N PRO A 35 6.87 -3.71 6.40
CA PRO A 35 5.99 -2.97 7.30
C PRO A 35 6.75 -2.21 8.39
N TRP A 36 7.99 -2.60 8.67
CA TRP A 36 8.86 -1.92 9.62
C TRP A 36 9.65 -0.79 8.96
N ALA A 37 10.21 -1.02 7.77
CA ALA A 37 11.01 -0.05 7.02
C ALA A 37 10.17 1.05 6.36
N ALA A 38 8.98 0.69 5.85
CA ALA A 38 8.04 1.61 5.21
C ALA A 38 6.92 2.06 6.16
N ASN A 39 7.21 2.15 7.47
CA ASN A 39 6.25 2.70 8.41
C ASN A 39 6.10 4.21 8.16
N LEU A 40 5.05 4.56 7.42
CA LEU A 40 4.63 5.94 7.18
C LEU A 40 3.77 6.49 8.35
N GLU A 41 3.67 5.77 9.47
CA GLU A 41 3.22 6.36 10.72
C GLU A 41 4.28 7.35 11.17
N ILE A 42 4.10 8.59 10.82
CA ILE A 42 4.97 9.65 11.27
C ILE A 42 4.61 9.93 12.73
N LYS A 43 5.34 9.30 13.62
CA LYS A 43 5.45 9.63 15.04
C LYS A 43 6.67 10.53 15.18
N ASN A 44 6.61 11.44 16.14
CA ASN A 44 7.68 12.42 16.42
C ASN A 44 7.87 13.46 15.29
N ILE A 45 6.78 14.13 14.91
CA ILE A 45 6.86 15.36 14.11
C ILE A 45 7.41 16.44 15.03
N ASN A 46 8.59 16.95 14.71
CA ASN A 46 9.19 18.02 15.48
C ASN A 46 8.39 19.30 15.26
N LEU A 47 7.80 19.82 16.32
CA LEU A 47 6.94 20.98 16.29
C LEU A 47 7.58 22.12 17.11
N ASN A 48 7.66 23.29 16.51
CA ASN A 48 7.91 24.55 17.22
C ASN A 48 6.64 25.36 17.31
N ILE A 49 6.38 25.95 18.47
CA ILE A 49 5.22 26.81 18.69
C ILE A 49 5.70 28.20 19.10
N VAL A 50 5.26 29.20 18.36
CA VAL A 50 5.47 30.62 18.69
C VAL A 50 4.15 31.10 19.33
N ASP A 51 4.17 31.33 20.62
CA ASP A 51 3.00 31.86 21.35
C ASP A 51 3.19 33.34 21.59
N ASN A 52 2.53 34.19 20.79
CA ASN A 52 2.58 35.64 20.95
C ASN A 52 1.51 36.18 21.90
N ASP A 53 0.57 35.34 22.34
CA ASP A 53 -0.57 35.75 23.19
C ASP A 53 -0.30 35.55 24.68
N HIS A 54 0.39 34.48 25.04
CA HIS A 54 0.72 34.11 26.43
C HIS A 54 -0.49 34.05 27.36
N SER A 55 -1.67 33.78 26.83
CA SER A 55 -2.93 33.70 27.55
C SER A 55 -3.20 32.31 28.15
N VAL A 56 -4.23 32.20 28.96
CA VAL A 56 -4.67 30.91 29.50
C VAL A 56 -5.14 29.98 28.39
N LEU A 57 -5.81 30.51 27.35
CA LEU A 57 -6.28 29.69 26.23
C LEU A 57 -5.14 29.28 25.33
N SER A 58 -4.14 30.14 25.07
CA SER A 58 -2.98 29.74 24.28
C SER A 58 -2.17 28.64 24.97
N HIS A 59 -1.92 28.72 26.27
CA HIS A 59 -1.23 27.69 27.03
C HIS A 59 -1.98 26.36 27.04
N ARG A 60 -3.32 26.37 27.21
CA ARG A 60 -4.14 25.13 27.10
C ARG A 60 -4.04 24.48 25.72
N LEU A 61 -3.97 25.27 24.64
CA LEU A 61 -3.75 24.77 23.29
C LEU A 61 -2.38 24.12 23.15
N VAL A 62 -1.33 24.78 23.63
CA VAL A 62 0.05 24.26 23.63
C VAL A 62 0.13 22.93 24.40
N ASP A 63 -0.47 22.86 25.59
CA ASP A 63 -0.49 21.63 26.41
C ASP A 63 -1.24 20.49 25.70
N LYS A 64 -2.39 20.79 25.09
CA LYS A 64 -3.17 19.80 24.33
C LYS A 64 -2.38 19.24 23.13
N ILE A 65 -1.65 20.09 22.42
CA ILE A 65 -0.79 19.68 21.31
C ILE A 65 0.40 18.85 21.84
N GLY A 66 1.03 19.27 22.94
CA GLY A 66 2.14 18.59 23.57
C GLY A 66 1.78 17.20 24.15
N ALA A 67 0.54 17.03 24.60
CA ALA A 67 0.00 15.74 25.05
C ALA A 67 -0.28 14.76 23.90
N SER A 68 -0.27 15.22 22.65
CA SER A 68 -0.49 14.40 21.48
C SER A 68 0.71 13.49 21.20
N THR A 69 0.45 12.23 20.89
CA THR A 69 1.48 11.24 20.53
C THR A 69 2.12 11.48 19.14
N TYR A 70 1.59 12.40 18.36
CA TYR A 70 2.05 12.71 17.00
C TYR A 70 3.18 13.72 16.99
N PHE A 71 3.17 14.66 17.96
CA PHE A 71 4.10 15.77 18.01
C PHE A 71 5.15 15.59 19.10
N ARG A 72 6.36 16.02 18.78
CA ARG A 72 7.43 16.26 19.75
C ARG A 72 7.67 17.76 19.77
N LEU A 73 7.25 18.43 20.85
CA LEU A 73 7.57 19.84 21.05
C LEU A 73 9.07 19.98 21.20
N THR A 74 9.71 20.66 20.24
CA THR A 74 11.17 20.79 20.18
C THR A 74 11.64 22.10 20.79
N ALA A 75 10.92 23.19 20.53
CA ALA A 75 11.22 24.51 21.07
C ALA A 75 9.96 25.39 21.09
N LEU A 76 10.02 26.42 21.96
CA LEU A 76 9.06 27.52 22.02
C LEU A 76 9.83 28.82 21.73
N PRO A 77 10.15 29.12 20.46
CA PRO A 77 10.86 30.33 20.10
C PRO A 77 9.98 31.57 20.32
N ASP A 78 10.62 32.71 20.63
CA ASP A 78 9.92 33.98 20.89
C ASP A 78 9.43 34.65 19.60
N THR A 79 10.02 34.29 18.44
CA THR A 79 9.70 34.91 17.14
C THR A 79 9.47 33.88 16.06
N TYR A 80 8.61 34.25 15.08
CA TYR A 80 8.37 33.41 13.90
C TYR A 80 9.63 33.20 13.05
N ASP A 81 10.48 34.24 12.92
CA ASP A 81 11.73 34.16 12.15
C ASP A 81 12.68 33.10 12.72
N GLU A 82 12.79 33.02 14.06
CA GLU A 82 13.59 31.97 14.72
C GLU A 82 13.02 30.59 14.49
N ALA A 83 11.69 30.44 14.53
CA ALA A 83 11.02 29.19 14.22
C ALA A 83 11.22 28.77 12.74
N LEU A 84 11.24 29.73 11.82
CA LEU A 84 11.48 29.48 10.40
C LEU A 84 12.92 29.00 10.15
N LEU A 85 13.91 29.58 10.81
CA LEU A 85 15.30 29.11 10.76
C LEU A 85 15.43 27.66 11.23
N ALA A 86 14.63 27.23 12.21
CA ALA A 86 14.59 25.83 12.65
C ALA A 86 14.02 24.88 11.57
N ILE A 87 13.06 25.33 10.75
CA ILE A 87 12.59 24.59 9.57
C ILE A 87 13.71 24.48 8.53
N GLU A 88 14.40 25.57 8.23
CA GLU A 88 15.50 25.60 7.25
C GLU A 88 16.66 24.70 7.70
N ALA A 89 16.98 24.71 8.99
CA ALA A 89 17.99 23.82 9.59
C ALA A 89 17.54 22.36 9.68
N GLY A 90 16.26 22.03 9.38
CA GLY A 90 15.72 20.68 9.47
C GLY A 90 15.51 20.17 10.90
N SER A 91 15.57 21.03 11.91
CA SER A 91 15.33 20.71 13.32
C SER A 91 13.84 20.74 13.69
N ALA A 92 13.01 21.46 12.93
CA ALA A 92 11.56 21.48 13.02
C ALA A 92 10.92 20.99 11.71
N ASP A 93 9.84 20.19 11.83
CA ASP A 93 9.06 19.72 10.69
C ASP A 93 7.82 20.61 10.45
N VAL A 94 7.26 21.19 11.53
CA VAL A 94 6.09 22.07 11.51
C VAL A 94 6.28 23.21 12.52
N VAL A 95 5.75 24.38 12.20
CA VAL A 95 5.68 25.55 13.08
C VAL A 95 4.22 25.98 13.21
N LEU A 96 3.79 26.22 14.43
CA LEU A 96 2.51 26.85 14.74
C LEU A 96 2.77 28.24 15.33
N GLU A 97 2.16 29.28 14.79
CA GLU A 97 2.14 30.62 15.39
C GLU A 97 0.76 30.94 15.90
N ILE A 98 0.70 31.26 17.19
CA ILE A 98 -0.50 31.77 17.88
C ILE A 98 -0.37 33.30 17.89
N PRO A 99 -1.32 34.03 17.26
CA PRO A 99 -1.23 35.48 17.16
C PRO A 99 -1.50 36.16 18.52
N ARG A 100 -1.09 37.42 18.62
CA ARG A 100 -1.48 38.28 19.74
C ARG A 100 -2.98 38.47 19.79
N ASP A 101 -3.52 38.68 20.99
CA ASP A 101 -4.96 38.85 21.23
C ASP A 101 -5.81 37.58 20.90
N PHE A 102 -5.23 36.38 20.82
CA PHE A 102 -5.93 35.12 20.54
C PHE A 102 -7.12 34.88 21.47
N GLU A 103 -6.91 34.97 22.77
CA GLU A 103 -7.99 34.82 23.78
C GLU A 103 -9.02 35.93 23.68
N LYS A 104 -8.57 37.15 23.49
CA LYS A 104 -9.45 38.34 23.43
C LYS A 104 -10.37 38.27 22.20
N ASP A 105 -9.88 37.89 21.05
CA ASP A 105 -10.68 37.73 19.83
C ASP A 105 -11.65 36.58 19.97
N TRP A 106 -11.22 35.47 20.58
CA TRP A 106 -12.12 34.35 20.90
C TRP A 106 -13.29 34.78 21.79
N VAL A 107 -13.01 35.53 22.88
CA VAL A 107 -14.05 36.01 23.81
C VAL A 107 -15.00 37.02 23.14
N LYS A 108 -14.54 37.82 22.19
CA LYS A 108 -15.39 38.70 21.39
C LYS A 108 -16.25 37.96 20.37
N GLY A 109 -16.02 36.66 20.12
CA GLY A 109 -16.71 35.90 19.09
C GLY A 109 -16.10 36.09 17.70
N GLU A 110 -14.93 36.67 17.59
CA GLU A 110 -14.14 36.77 16.38
C GLU A 110 -13.32 35.46 16.22
N ALA A 111 -13.12 35.00 14.99
CA ALA A 111 -12.33 33.78 14.72
C ALA A 111 -10.83 34.12 14.61
N PRO A 112 -9.99 33.86 15.61
CA PRO A 112 -8.57 34.13 15.53
C PRO A 112 -7.92 33.23 14.45
N ARG A 113 -6.93 33.78 13.74
CA ARG A 113 -6.24 33.08 12.65
C ARG A 113 -4.91 32.52 13.14
N LEU A 114 -4.79 31.23 13.22
CA LEU A 114 -3.55 30.53 13.51
C LEU A 114 -2.76 30.31 12.22
N LEU A 115 -1.43 30.52 12.25
CA LEU A 115 -0.55 30.22 11.14
C LEU A 115 0.13 28.88 11.35
N VAL A 116 0.01 27.99 10.38
CA VAL A 116 0.70 26.69 10.36
C VAL A 116 1.66 26.68 9.16
N ALA A 117 2.95 26.64 9.44
CA ALA A 117 4.00 26.49 8.43
C ALA A 117 4.58 25.08 8.50
N ALA A 118 4.74 24.43 7.35
CA ALA A 118 5.23 23.06 7.27
C ALA A 118 6.45 22.96 6.37
N ASN A 119 7.40 22.11 6.73
CA ASN A 119 8.60 21.84 5.95
C ASN A 119 8.24 21.11 4.66
N ALA A 120 8.40 21.78 3.51
CA ALA A 120 8.11 21.22 2.20
C ALA A 120 9.19 20.23 1.71
N VAL A 121 10.38 20.25 2.29
CA VAL A 121 11.47 19.30 1.94
C VAL A 121 11.10 17.89 2.37
N ASN A 122 10.49 17.75 3.55
CA ASN A 122 9.90 16.50 3.99
C ASN A 122 8.38 16.56 3.83
N GLY A 123 7.91 16.51 2.56
CA GLY A 123 6.51 16.71 2.22
C GLY A 123 5.52 15.79 2.97
N THR A 124 5.96 14.59 3.35
CA THR A 124 5.11 13.64 4.09
C THR A 124 4.94 14.06 5.55
N LYS A 125 6.00 14.46 6.24
CA LYS A 125 5.93 14.97 7.60
C LYS A 125 5.21 16.32 7.67
N GLY A 126 5.51 17.21 6.73
CA GLY A 126 4.88 18.52 6.67
C GLY A 126 3.38 18.45 6.44
N SER A 127 2.91 17.68 5.46
CA SER A 127 1.48 17.58 5.12
C SER A 127 0.67 16.86 6.21
N LEU A 128 1.18 15.74 6.72
CA LEU A 128 0.51 15.00 7.80
C LEU A 128 0.55 15.79 9.12
N GLY A 129 1.68 16.45 9.41
CA GLY A 129 1.80 17.32 10.57
C GLY A 129 0.81 18.47 10.54
N GLY A 130 0.68 19.15 9.40
CA GLY A 130 -0.32 20.19 9.21
C GLY A 130 -1.75 19.67 9.38
N SER A 131 -2.07 18.49 8.86
CA SER A 131 -3.39 17.88 8.99
C SER A 131 -3.71 17.48 10.44
N TYR A 132 -2.77 16.86 11.16
CA TYR A 132 -2.95 16.50 12.57
C TYR A 132 -3.10 17.74 13.44
N LEU A 133 -2.29 18.78 13.19
CA LEU A 133 -2.38 20.04 13.93
C LEU A 133 -3.73 20.71 13.71
N SER A 134 -4.20 20.78 12.45
CA SER A 134 -5.52 21.32 12.11
C SER A 134 -6.65 20.55 12.81
N SER A 135 -6.53 19.22 12.91
CA SER A 135 -7.52 18.40 13.63
C SER A 135 -7.54 18.70 15.13
N ILE A 136 -6.36 18.80 15.78
CA ILE A 136 -6.25 19.12 17.20
C ILE A 136 -6.79 20.52 17.49
N ILE A 137 -6.46 21.50 16.63
CA ILE A 137 -6.97 22.88 16.76
C ILE A 137 -8.50 22.90 16.60
N SER A 138 -9.05 22.17 15.64
CA SER A 138 -10.49 22.06 15.44
C SER A 138 -11.19 21.43 16.66
N ASP A 139 -10.64 20.37 17.23
CA ASP A 139 -11.16 19.74 18.44
C ASP A 139 -11.08 20.68 19.65
N TYR A 140 -9.98 21.43 19.78
CA TYR A 140 -9.81 22.42 20.84
C TYR A 140 -10.83 23.56 20.74
N THR A 141 -11.03 24.14 19.56
CA THR A 141 -12.02 25.21 19.35
C THR A 141 -13.45 24.73 19.61
N ARG A 142 -13.76 23.48 19.31
CA ARG A 142 -15.05 22.85 19.62
C ARG A 142 -15.29 22.72 21.14
N GLU A 143 -14.26 22.28 21.87
CA GLU A 143 -14.28 22.13 23.33
C GLU A 143 -14.50 23.47 24.01
N LEU A 144 -13.74 24.52 23.65
CA LEU A 144 -13.92 25.88 24.15
C LEU A 144 -15.31 26.41 23.88
N GLY A 145 -15.84 26.15 22.71
CA GLY A 145 -17.18 26.57 22.38
C GLY A 145 -18.27 25.87 23.19
N SER A 146 -18.08 24.60 23.61
CA SER A 146 -19.00 23.90 24.50
C SER A 146 -18.94 24.42 25.95
N GLU A 147 -17.72 24.75 26.43
CA GLU A 147 -17.52 25.38 27.75
C GLU A 147 -18.19 26.77 27.84
N SER A 148 -18.02 27.59 26.79
CA SER A 148 -18.64 28.94 26.74
C SER A 148 -20.16 28.89 26.72
N SER A 149 -20.78 27.87 26.14
CA SER A 149 -22.23 27.68 26.11
C SER A 149 -22.80 27.28 27.48
N SER A 150 -22.02 26.57 28.30
CA SER A 150 -22.43 26.14 29.64
C SER A 150 -22.35 27.27 30.71
N GLN A 151 -21.56 28.31 30.45
CA GLN A 151 -21.38 29.45 31.39
C GLN A 151 -22.35 30.60 31.19
N GLY A 152 -23.40 30.46 30.39
CA GLY A 152 -24.51 31.45 30.32
C GLY A 152 -24.18 32.78 29.63
N LEU A 153 -23.05 32.91 28.97
CA LEU A 153 -22.65 34.06 28.13
C LEU A 153 -23.20 33.99 26.70
N ALA A 154 -24.34 33.33 26.52
CA ALA A 154 -24.95 33.05 25.23
C ALA A 154 -25.66 34.30 24.65
N GLY A 155 -24.95 35.04 23.83
CA GLY A 155 -25.55 35.60 22.62
C GLY A 155 -26.01 34.45 21.72
N LYS A 156 -27.16 34.61 21.02
CA LYS A 156 -27.87 33.60 20.22
C LYS A 156 -26.95 32.45 19.73
N PRO A 157 -27.25 31.17 20.07
CA PRO A 157 -26.46 30.05 19.59
C PRO A 157 -26.52 30.02 18.06
N LEU A 158 -25.42 30.28 17.41
CA LEU A 158 -25.26 29.98 15.99
C LEU A 158 -25.43 28.47 15.81
N PRO A 159 -26.19 28.01 14.81
CA PRO A 159 -26.33 26.58 14.54
C PRO A 159 -24.94 25.98 14.32
N ARG A 160 -24.45 25.21 15.28
CA ARG A 160 -23.18 24.50 15.16
C ARG A 160 -23.42 23.22 14.40
N VAL A 161 -22.73 23.10 13.27
CA VAL A 161 -22.56 21.82 12.60
C VAL A 161 -21.41 21.09 13.30
N ASP A 162 -21.74 20.10 14.11
CA ASP A 162 -20.74 19.25 14.76
C ASP A 162 -20.27 18.19 13.74
N ILE A 163 -19.09 18.40 13.15
CA ILE A 163 -18.52 17.46 12.20
C ILE A 163 -17.64 16.48 12.97
N THR A 164 -18.19 15.30 13.28
CA THR A 164 -17.43 14.20 13.85
C THR A 164 -16.85 13.36 12.73
N THR A 165 -15.54 13.43 12.53
CA THR A 165 -14.85 12.56 11.58
C THR A 165 -14.55 11.23 12.26
N GLN A 166 -15.14 10.16 11.75
CA GLN A 166 -14.83 8.79 12.19
C GLN A 166 -14.09 8.05 11.05
N ASN A 167 -12.90 7.58 11.34
CA ASN A 167 -12.18 6.71 10.41
C ASN A 167 -12.78 5.30 10.44
N LEU A 168 -13.67 5.01 9.48
CA LEU A 168 -14.23 3.68 9.32
C LEU A 168 -13.14 2.72 8.85
N TYR A 169 -13.15 1.48 9.38
CA TYR A 169 -12.25 0.37 9.00
C TYR A 169 -10.78 0.46 9.45
N ASN A 170 -10.28 1.63 9.83
CA ASN A 170 -8.96 1.79 10.43
C ASN A 170 -8.97 2.95 11.45
N PRO A 171 -9.63 2.79 12.60
CA PRO A 171 -9.80 3.86 13.60
C PRO A 171 -8.48 4.42 14.13
N THR A 172 -7.46 3.57 14.20
CA THR A 172 -6.12 3.93 14.70
C THR A 172 -5.19 4.47 13.62
N LEU A 173 -5.65 4.60 12.36
CA LEU A 173 -4.83 4.99 11.21
C LEU A 173 -3.54 4.16 11.08
N ASN A 174 -3.58 2.89 11.50
CA ASN A 174 -2.43 2.00 11.47
C ASN A 174 -2.06 1.67 10.02
N TYR A 175 -0.91 2.16 9.59
CA TYR A 175 -0.42 1.97 8.22
C TYR A 175 -0.18 0.50 7.86
N LYS A 176 0.13 -0.35 8.84
CA LYS A 176 0.35 -1.78 8.64
C LYS A 176 -0.91 -2.47 8.13
N LEU A 177 -2.10 -2.09 8.63
CA LEU A 177 -3.39 -2.62 8.13
C LEU A 177 -3.61 -2.32 6.64
N PHE A 178 -3.16 -1.15 6.19
CA PHE A 178 -3.26 -0.75 4.78
C PHE A 178 -2.21 -1.45 3.89
N MET A 179 -1.00 -1.64 4.41
CA MET A 179 0.16 -2.11 3.65
C MET A 179 0.22 -3.63 3.52
N ILE A 180 -0.07 -4.38 4.59
CA ILE A 180 0.08 -5.84 4.64
C ILE A 180 -0.71 -6.57 3.54
N PRO A 181 -2.01 -6.28 3.30
CA PRO A 181 -2.74 -6.92 2.21
C PRO A 181 -2.13 -6.65 0.84
N ALA A 182 -1.62 -5.45 0.62
CA ALA A 182 -0.99 -5.08 -0.65
C ALA A 182 0.39 -5.73 -0.84
N LEU A 183 1.16 -5.94 0.25
CA LEU A 183 2.40 -6.72 0.20
C LEU A 183 2.17 -8.17 -0.19
N MET A 184 1.06 -8.78 0.26
CA MET A 184 0.68 -10.13 -0.17
C MET A 184 0.47 -10.19 -1.69
N VAL A 185 -0.18 -9.18 -2.29
CA VAL A 185 -0.34 -9.08 -3.74
C VAL A 185 1.01 -8.95 -4.44
N MET A 186 1.89 -8.10 -3.92
CA MET A 186 3.24 -7.92 -4.45
C MET A 186 4.02 -9.25 -4.43
N LEU A 187 3.99 -9.99 -3.33
CA LEU A 187 4.66 -11.27 -3.19
C LEU A 187 4.12 -12.32 -4.16
N LEU A 188 2.79 -12.43 -4.29
CA LEU A 188 2.17 -13.31 -5.28
C LEU A 188 2.62 -12.94 -6.70
N THR A 189 2.65 -11.64 -7.02
CA THR A 189 3.06 -11.14 -8.34
C THR A 189 4.51 -11.48 -8.63
N LEU A 190 5.40 -11.25 -7.67
CA LEU A 190 6.82 -11.55 -7.84
C LEU A 190 7.07 -13.06 -7.97
N ILE A 191 6.48 -13.89 -7.13
CA ILE A 191 6.74 -15.32 -7.14
C ILE A 191 6.05 -15.99 -8.34
N CYS A 192 4.76 -15.74 -8.55
CA CYS A 192 3.99 -16.42 -9.59
C CYS A 192 4.14 -15.81 -10.98
N GLY A 193 4.71 -14.61 -11.10
CA GLY A 193 5.07 -14.00 -12.38
C GLY A 193 6.51 -14.27 -12.79
N PHE A 194 7.45 -14.06 -11.87
CA PHE A 194 8.88 -14.17 -12.15
C PHE A 194 9.35 -15.62 -12.33
N LEU A 195 8.99 -16.51 -11.40
CA LEU A 195 9.53 -17.87 -11.41
C LEU A 195 9.16 -18.68 -12.66
N PRO A 196 7.88 -18.69 -13.12
CA PRO A 196 7.53 -19.40 -14.37
C PRO A 196 8.20 -18.77 -15.59
N ALA A 197 8.34 -17.43 -15.62
CA ALA A 197 9.04 -16.75 -16.71
C ALA A 197 10.50 -17.19 -16.81
N LEU A 198 11.23 -17.16 -15.69
CA LEU A 198 12.63 -17.58 -15.66
C LEU A 198 12.81 -19.08 -15.93
N ASN A 199 11.88 -19.91 -15.46
CA ASN A 199 11.92 -21.36 -15.74
C ASN A 199 11.82 -21.62 -17.25
N VAL A 200 10.88 -20.99 -17.95
CA VAL A 200 10.71 -21.19 -19.39
C VAL A 200 11.92 -20.69 -20.18
N VAL A 201 12.46 -19.51 -19.81
CA VAL A 201 13.66 -18.98 -20.49
C VAL A 201 14.89 -19.82 -20.18
N GLY A 202 15.04 -20.32 -18.95
CA GLY A 202 16.13 -21.23 -18.58
C GLY A 202 16.10 -22.53 -19.38
N GLU A 203 14.93 -23.08 -19.65
CA GLU A 203 14.78 -24.25 -20.51
C GLU A 203 15.08 -23.94 -22.00
N LYS A 204 14.75 -22.73 -22.46
CA LYS A 204 15.17 -22.27 -23.82
C LYS A 204 16.68 -22.17 -23.93
N GLU A 205 17.32 -21.51 -22.96
CA GLU A 205 18.77 -21.31 -22.95
C GLU A 205 19.54 -22.63 -22.83
N ALA A 206 19.02 -23.59 -22.08
CA ALA A 206 19.56 -24.94 -21.96
C ALA A 206 19.22 -25.87 -23.16
N GLY A 207 18.39 -25.41 -24.12
CA GLY A 207 17.96 -26.21 -25.26
C GLY A 207 16.97 -27.33 -24.94
N THR A 208 16.57 -27.49 -23.68
CA THR A 208 15.66 -28.57 -23.25
C THR A 208 14.22 -28.36 -23.71
N ILE A 209 13.82 -27.14 -24.05
CA ILE A 209 12.49 -26.84 -24.59
C ILE A 209 12.30 -27.46 -25.98
N GLU A 210 13.35 -27.63 -26.76
CA GLU A 210 13.31 -28.24 -28.10
C GLU A 210 12.91 -29.71 -28.00
N GLN A 211 13.43 -30.45 -27.01
CA GLN A 211 13.04 -31.83 -26.75
C GLN A 211 11.55 -31.99 -26.47
N ILE A 212 10.93 -31.00 -25.84
CA ILE A 212 9.51 -30.99 -25.59
C ILE A 212 8.71 -30.61 -26.84
N ASN A 213 9.25 -29.72 -27.66
CA ASN A 213 8.62 -29.28 -28.90
C ASN A 213 8.43 -30.37 -29.93
N VAL A 214 9.33 -31.38 -29.97
CA VAL A 214 9.20 -32.55 -30.86
C VAL A 214 8.16 -33.56 -30.37
N THR A 215 7.66 -33.40 -29.13
CA THR A 215 6.59 -34.26 -28.60
C THR A 215 5.22 -33.86 -29.12
N PRO A 216 4.23 -34.75 -29.22
CA PRO A 216 2.88 -34.44 -29.70
C PRO A 216 2.02 -33.67 -28.66
N VAL A 217 2.65 -32.88 -27.79
CA VAL A 217 1.98 -32.08 -26.77
C VAL A 217 1.46 -30.78 -27.37
N GLY A 218 0.15 -30.47 -27.21
CA GLY A 218 -0.42 -29.20 -27.63
C GLY A 218 0.10 -28.03 -26.80
N LYS A 219 0.22 -26.84 -27.43
CA LYS A 219 0.72 -25.61 -26.78
C LYS A 219 0.01 -25.27 -25.47
N PHE A 220 -1.32 -25.39 -25.45
CA PHE A 220 -2.14 -25.09 -24.28
C PHE A 220 -1.82 -26.06 -23.11
N ILE A 221 -1.70 -27.35 -23.40
CA ILE A 221 -1.38 -28.37 -22.38
C ILE A 221 0.03 -28.12 -21.81
N PHE A 222 0.98 -27.74 -22.65
CA PHE A 222 2.32 -27.42 -22.23
C PHE A 222 2.34 -26.21 -21.29
N ILE A 223 1.69 -25.11 -21.69
CA ILE A 223 1.61 -23.88 -20.89
C ILE A 223 0.89 -24.14 -19.56
N ALA A 224 -0.26 -24.82 -19.59
CA ALA A 224 -1.00 -25.16 -18.37
C ALA A 224 -0.15 -26.03 -17.41
N ALA A 225 0.55 -27.04 -17.93
CA ALA A 225 1.42 -27.88 -17.11
C ALA A 225 2.58 -27.10 -16.48
N LYS A 226 3.09 -26.06 -17.15
CA LYS A 226 4.10 -25.15 -16.63
C LYS A 226 3.57 -24.24 -15.52
N LEU A 227 2.34 -23.73 -15.65
CA LEU A 227 1.80 -22.72 -14.75
C LEU A 227 1.17 -23.30 -13.47
N ILE A 228 0.50 -24.46 -13.56
CA ILE A 228 -0.21 -25.08 -12.43
C ILE A 228 0.66 -25.24 -11.18
N PRO A 229 1.92 -25.72 -11.24
CA PRO A 229 2.79 -25.80 -10.07
C PRO A 229 3.01 -24.44 -9.39
N TYR A 230 3.19 -23.37 -10.17
CA TYR A 230 3.39 -22.03 -9.63
C TYR A 230 2.10 -21.42 -9.03
N TRP A 231 0.92 -21.79 -9.54
CA TRP A 231 -0.34 -21.41 -8.91
C TRP A 231 -0.51 -22.07 -7.54
N LEU A 232 -0.16 -23.36 -7.43
CA LEU A 232 -0.17 -24.06 -6.14
C LEU A 232 0.83 -23.45 -5.16
N ILE A 233 2.01 -23.07 -5.62
CA ILE A 233 3.00 -22.34 -4.82
C ILE A 233 2.43 -20.99 -4.40
N GLY A 234 1.73 -20.28 -5.28
CA GLY A 234 1.06 -19.02 -4.96
C GLY A 234 0.09 -19.15 -3.78
N PHE A 235 -0.71 -20.20 -3.75
CA PHE A 235 -1.59 -20.48 -2.60
C PHE A 235 -0.81 -20.79 -1.32
N VAL A 236 0.30 -21.51 -1.41
CA VAL A 236 1.18 -21.77 -0.25
C VAL A 236 1.78 -20.46 0.27
N VAL A 237 2.28 -19.62 -0.63
CA VAL A 237 2.84 -18.30 -0.28
C VAL A 237 1.78 -17.42 0.38
N LEU A 238 0.56 -17.39 -0.16
CA LEU A 238 -0.56 -16.63 0.41
C LEU A 238 -0.88 -17.12 1.83
N THR A 239 -0.88 -18.44 2.04
CA THR A 239 -1.07 -19.04 3.38
C THR A 239 0.04 -18.65 4.34
N ILE A 240 1.29 -18.68 3.89
CA ILE A 240 2.44 -18.22 4.70
C ILE A 240 2.26 -16.75 5.08
N CYS A 241 1.87 -15.90 4.13
CA CYS A 241 1.61 -14.48 4.39
C CYS A 241 0.49 -14.27 5.41
N PHE A 242 -0.60 -15.06 5.36
CA PHE A 242 -1.67 -14.99 6.37
C PHE A 242 -1.17 -15.38 7.76
N VAL A 243 -0.41 -16.46 7.87
CA VAL A 243 0.17 -16.88 9.15
C VAL A 243 1.11 -15.80 9.69
N LEU A 244 1.96 -15.23 8.85
CA LEU A 244 2.86 -14.15 9.27
C LEU A 244 2.10 -12.87 9.66
N ALA A 245 1.05 -12.50 8.94
CA ALA A 245 0.22 -11.35 9.29
C ALA A 245 -0.45 -11.53 10.66
N TRP A 246 -0.91 -12.74 10.94
CA TRP A 246 -1.51 -13.07 12.24
C TRP A 246 -0.48 -13.11 13.37
N VAL A 247 0.62 -13.84 13.19
CA VAL A 247 1.63 -14.07 14.24
C VAL A 247 2.42 -12.81 14.57
N LEU A 248 2.82 -12.03 13.55
CA LEU A 248 3.69 -10.86 13.75
C LEU A 248 2.92 -9.59 14.09
N TYR A 249 1.70 -9.44 13.54
CA TYR A 249 0.96 -8.18 13.61
C TYR A 249 -0.42 -8.32 14.26
N GLY A 250 -0.88 -9.56 14.55
CA GLY A 250 -2.23 -9.79 15.06
C GLY A 250 -3.35 -9.43 14.07
N ILE A 251 -3.00 -9.30 12.77
CA ILE A 251 -3.92 -8.83 11.74
C ILE A 251 -4.55 -10.03 11.02
N LEU A 252 -5.87 -10.14 11.15
CA LEU A 252 -6.70 -11.10 10.43
C LEU A 252 -7.62 -10.37 9.45
N PRO A 253 -8.02 -10.99 8.32
CA PRO A 253 -8.99 -10.40 7.43
C PRO A 253 -10.36 -10.30 8.12
N ALA A 254 -11.03 -9.16 7.96
CA ALA A 254 -12.40 -8.96 8.44
C ALA A 254 -13.42 -9.83 7.68
N GLY A 255 -13.09 -10.18 6.42
CA GLY A 255 -13.89 -11.06 5.57
C GLY A 255 -13.40 -12.50 5.55
N HIS A 256 -14.02 -13.32 4.71
CA HIS A 256 -13.73 -14.75 4.63
C HIS A 256 -12.45 -15.06 3.85
N PHE A 257 -11.56 -15.90 4.41
CA PHE A 257 -10.37 -16.42 3.72
C PHE A 257 -10.69 -17.05 2.36
N LEU A 258 -11.80 -17.81 2.28
CA LEU A 258 -12.19 -18.49 1.05
C LEU A 258 -12.43 -17.52 -0.10
N THR A 259 -12.96 -16.34 0.17
CA THR A 259 -13.16 -15.29 -0.84
C THR A 259 -11.80 -14.82 -1.39
N ILE A 260 -10.80 -14.68 -0.53
CA ILE A 260 -9.44 -14.28 -0.96
C ILE A 260 -8.81 -15.36 -1.83
N TYR A 261 -8.90 -16.66 -1.42
CA TYR A 261 -8.39 -17.77 -2.23
C TYR A 261 -9.13 -17.89 -3.57
N GLY A 262 -10.46 -17.69 -3.57
CA GLY A 262 -11.27 -17.68 -4.79
C GLY A 262 -10.84 -16.57 -5.75
N MET A 263 -10.60 -15.34 -5.26
CA MET A 263 -10.12 -14.23 -6.07
C MET A 263 -8.67 -14.45 -6.54
N ALA A 264 -7.81 -15.02 -5.69
CA ALA A 264 -6.45 -15.37 -6.05
C ALA A 264 -6.39 -16.40 -7.19
N LEU A 265 -7.33 -17.34 -7.25
CA LEU A 265 -7.43 -18.33 -8.33
C LEU A 265 -7.54 -17.67 -9.72
N PHE A 266 -8.18 -16.51 -9.81
CA PHE A 266 -8.28 -15.74 -11.06
C PHE A 266 -7.09 -14.78 -11.27
N PHE A 267 -6.48 -14.31 -10.20
CA PHE A 267 -5.33 -13.41 -10.28
C PHE A 267 -4.02 -14.12 -10.67
N LEU A 268 -3.79 -15.34 -10.16
CA LEU A 268 -2.59 -16.11 -10.45
C LEU A 268 -2.35 -16.34 -11.95
N PRO A 269 -3.38 -16.72 -12.75
CA PRO A 269 -3.26 -16.76 -14.21
C PRO A 269 -2.87 -15.43 -14.87
N VAL A 270 -3.28 -14.29 -14.31
CA VAL A 270 -2.91 -12.97 -14.85
C VAL A 270 -1.41 -12.76 -14.80
N VAL A 271 -0.85 -12.89 -13.59
CA VAL A 271 0.58 -12.58 -13.36
C VAL A 271 1.49 -13.62 -14.02
N SER A 272 1.11 -14.90 -14.00
CA SER A 272 1.86 -15.95 -14.63
C SER A 272 1.78 -15.89 -16.16
N GLY A 273 0.60 -15.55 -16.70
CA GLY A 273 0.41 -15.31 -18.13
C GLY A 273 1.26 -14.14 -18.63
N PHE A 274 1.30 -13.03 -17.88
CA PHE A 274 2.19 -11.91 -18.16
C PHE A 274 3.66 -12.32 -18.16
N GLY A 275 4.09 -13.09 -17.15
CA GLY A 275 5.44 -13.65 -17.10
C GLY A 275 5.78 -14.49 -18.33
N LEU A 276 4.85 -15.34 -18.79
CA LEU A 276 5.04 -16.14 -20.00
C LEU A 276 5.13 -15.29 -21.27
N VAL A 277 4.35 -14.23 -21.38
CA VAL A 277 4.48 -13.30 -22.53
C VAL A 277 5.90 -12.76 -22.61
N ILE A 278 6.47 -12.29 -21.50
CA ILE A 278 7.86 -11.81 -21.46
C ILE A 278 8.84 -12.92 -21.79
N SER A 279 8.67 -14.13 -21.23
CA SER A 279 9.55 -15.26 -21.47
C SER A 279 9.56 -15.70 -22.94
N ASN A 280 8.42 -15.58 -23.62
CA ASN A 280 8.33 -15.91 -25.04
C ASN A 280 9.15 -14.97 -25.93
N HIS A 281 9.30 -13.70 -25.52
CA HIS A 281 10.08 -12.69 -26.26
C HIS A 281 11.54 -12.56 -25.80
N SER A 282 11.93 -13.28 -24.73
CA SER A 282 13.29 -13.28 -24.22
C SER A 282 14.06 -14.53 -24.68
N THR A 283 15.34 -14.35 -25.00
CA THR A 283 16.23 -15.43 -25.45
C THR A 283 17.17 -15.90 -24.35
N THR A 284 17.57 -15.02 -23.42
CA THR A 284 18.47 -15.32 -22.30
C THR A 284 17.82 -15.04 -20.96
N LEU A 285 18.25 -15.76 -19.93
CA LEU A 285 17.82 -15.55 -18.55
C LEU A 285 18.04 -14.10 -18.09
N GLN A 286 19.21 -13.55 -18.45
CA GLN A 286 19.56 -12.18 -18.07
C GLN A 286 18.60 -11.17 -18.70
N GLN A 287 18.29 -11.31 -19.99
CA GLN A 287 17.31 -10.46 -20.68
C GLN A 287 15.93 -10.57 -20.02
N ALA A 288 15.46 -11.80 -19.76
CA ALA A 288 14.17 -12.01 -19.11
C ALA A 288 14.10 -11.36 -17.72
N MET A 289 15.17 -11.49 -16.92
CA MET A 289 15.24 -10.85 -15.59
C MET A 289 15.13 -9.34 -15.67
N PHE A 290 15.88 -8.68 -16.57
CA PHE A 290 15.82 -7.20 -16.69
C PHE A 290 14.45 -6.71 -17.14
N VAL A 291 13.86 -7.36 -18.15
CA VAL A 291 12.56 -6.98 -18.68
C VAL A 291 11.46 -7.20 -17.62
N MET A 292 11.48 -8.36 -16.93
CA MET A 292 10.55 -8.65 -15.84
C MET A 292 10.68 -7.63 -14.71
N TRP A 293 11.93 -7.32 -14.31
CA TRP A 293 12.20 -6.35 -13.24
C TRP A 293 11.62 -4.98 -13.58
N PHE A 294 11.88 -4.52 -14.80
CA PHE A 294 11.37 -3.22 -15.28
C PHE A 294 9.86 -3.14 -15.20
N PHE A 295 9.16 -4.12 -15.77
CA PHE A 295 7.70 -4.11 -15.74
C PHE A 295 7.14 -4.32 -14.33
N MET A 296 7.70 -5.23 -13.54
CA MET A 296 7.25 -5.48 -12.18
C MET A 296 7.38 -4.25 -11.29
N LEU A 297 8.48 -3.49 -11.44
CA LEU A 297 8.67 -2.26 -10.70
C LEU A 297 7.57 -1.23 -11.02
N ILE A 298 7.26 -1.02 -12.30
CA ILE A 298 6.19 -0.11 -12.73
C ILE A 298 4.84 -0.58 -12.22
N LEU A 299 4.52 -1.87 -12.40
CA LEU A 299 3.24 -2.44 -11.96
C LEU A 299 3.07 -2.31 -10.45
N ILE A 300 4.10 -2.57 -9.65
CA ILE A 300 4.06 -2.47 -8.19
C ILE A 300 3.89 -1.00 -7.75
N LEU A 301 4.69 -0.07 -8.29
CA LEU A 301 4.59 1.35 -7.93
C LEU A 301 3.21 1.95 -8.29
N MET A 302 2.66 1.54 -9.43
CA MET A 302 1.36 2.01 -9.92
C MET A 302 0.18 1.15 -9.46
N SER A 303 0.38 0.20 -8.55
CA SER A 303 -0.70 -0.67 -8.02
C SER A 303 -1.54 -0.02 -6.92
N GLY A 304 -1.09 1.11 -6.38
CA GLY A 304 -1.68 1.70 -5.18
C GLY A 304 -1.12 1.10 -3.87
N LEU A 305 -0.05 0.29 -3.93
CA LEU A 305 0.55 -0.32 -2.74
C LEU A 305 1.14 0.74 -1.80
N PHE A 306 2.01 1.60 -2.32
CA PHE A 306 2.69 2.64 -1.54
C PHE A 306 1.90 3.94 -1.47
N THR A 307 1.38 4.39 -2.61
CA THR A 307 0.64 5.65 -2.74
C THR A 307 -0.80 5.35 -3.14
N PRO A 308 -1.81 5.83 -2.39
CA PRO A 308 -3.20 5.68 -2.79
C PRO A 308 -3.44 6.24 -4.20
N ILE A 309 -4.19 5.51 -5.04
CA ILE A 309 -4.40 5.88 -6.44
C ILE A 309 -5.06 7.25 -6.56
N HIS A 310 -6.00 7.59 -5.67
CA HIS A 310 -6.68 8.90 -5.66
C HIS A 310 -5.75 10.08 -5.38
N SER A 311 -4.57 9.83 -4.78
CA SER A 311 -3.55 10.85 -4.52
C SER A 311 -2.59 11.05 -5.70
N MET A 312 -2.71 10.23 -6.75
CA MET A 312 -1.88 10.34 -7.95
C MET A 312 -2.47 11.41 -8.90
N PRO A 313 -1.63 12.05 -9.75
CA PRO A 313 -2.12 12.90 -10.83
C PRO A 313 -3.08 12.16 -11.76
N GLU A 314 -4.03 12.85 -12.38
CA GLU A 314 -5.08 12.23 -13.24
C GLU A 314 -4.51 11.34 -14.34
N TRP A 315 -3.46 11.80 -15.02
CA TRP A 315 -2.82 10.99 -16.08
C TRP A 315 -2.27 9.65 -15.54
N ALA A 316 -1.73 9.64 -14.32
CA ALA A 316 -1.22 8.43 -13.67
C ALA A 316 -2.39 7.50 -13.28
N GLN A 317 -3.50 8.04 -12.78
CA GLN A 317 -4.71 7.27 -12.47
C GLN A 317 -5.24 6.53 -13.70
N TRP A 318 -5.22 7.15 -14.89
CA TRP A 318 -5.60 6.49 -16.14
C TRP A 318 -4.66 5.34 -16.50
N ILE A 319 -3.35 5.51 -16.33
CA ILE A 319 -2.38 4.43 -16.57
C ILE A 319 -2.60 3.25 -15.60
N THR A 320 -2.96 3.52 -14.34
CA THR A 320 -3.25 2.44 -13.38
C THR A 320 -4.41 1.55 -13.80
N CYS A 321 -5.33 2.00 -14.66
CA CYS A 321 -6.43 1.18 -15.16
C CYS A 321 -5.95 -0.02 -16.00
N ILE A 322 -4.77 0.09 -16.62
CA ILE A 322 -4.14 -1.00 -17.38
C ILE A 322 -3.34 -1.95 -16.48
N ASN A 323 -3.24 -1.63 -15.19
CA ASN A 323 -2.47 -2.40 -14.23
C ASN A 323 -3.34 -3.44 -13.50
N PRO A 324 -3.16 -4.75 -13.73
CA PRO A 324 -3.97 -5.78 -13.07
C PRO A 324 -3.75 -5.85 -11.56
N LEU A 325 -2.57 -5.44 -11.06
CA LEU A 325 -2.27 -5.46 -9.63
C LEU A 325 -3.18 -4.49 -8.85
N ARG A 326 -3.54 -3.34 -9.44
CA ARG A 326 -4.46 -2.38 -8.86
C ARG A 326 -5.75 -3.05 -8.37
N TYR A 327 -6.37 -3.82 -9.25
CA TYR A 327 -7.66 -4.46 -8.96
C TYR A 327 -7.53 -5.50 -7.84
N PHE A 328 -6.45 -6.27 -7.82
CA PHE A 328 -6.28 -7.28 -6.79
C PHE A 328 -5.83 -6.68 -5.45
N VAL A 329 -5.07 -5.59 -5.44
CA VAL A 329 -4.78 -4.81 -4.21
C VAL A 329 -6.07 -4.25 -3.61
N GLU A 330 -6.98 -3.75 -4.44
CA GLU A 330 -8.29 -3.26 -4.01
C GLU A 330 -9.15 -4.38 -3.43
N VAL A 331 -9.19 -5.56 -4.09
CA VAL A 331 -9.84 -6.77 -3.58
C VAL A 331 -9.31 -7.13 -2.20
N MET A 332 -7.99 -7.23 -2.06
CA MET A 332 -7.36 -7.60 -0.78
C MET A 332 -7.69 -6.61 0.33
N ARG A 333 -7.65 -5.30 0.04
CA ARG A 333 -8.01 -4.27 1.02
C ARG A 333 -9.49 -4.32 1.39
N THR A 334 -10.37 -4.49 0.42
CA THR A 334 -11.82 -4.58 0.67
C THR A 334 -12.15 -5.75 1.59
N ILE A 335 -11.56 -6.93 1.36
CA ILE A 335 -11.79 -8.09 2.21
C ILE A 335 -11.13 -7.92 3.58
N TYR A 336 -9.88 -7.43 3.62
CA TYR A 336 -9.13 -7.30 4.87
C TYR A 336 -9.68 -6.24 5.82
N LEU A 337 -10.05 -5.07 5.27
CA LEU A 337 -10.44 -3.90 6.06
C LEU A 337 -11.95 -3.78 6.24
N ARG A 338 -12.72 -4.06 5.17
CA ARG A 338 -14.18 -3.85 5.16
C ARG A 338 -14.98 -5.12 5.40
N GLY A 339 -14.34 -6.30 5.29
CA GLY A 339 -15.07 -7.56 5.33
C GLY A 339 -15.98 -7.77 4.12
N GLY A 340 -15.68 -7.06 3.00
CA GLY A 340 -16.53 -7.08 1.80
C GLY A 340 -16.79 -8.47 1.26
N GLY A 341 -18.04 -8.73 0.87
CA GLY A 341 -18.49 -9.97 0.30
C GLY A 341 -18.17 -10.11 -1.18
N PHE A 342 -18.35 -11.32 -1.73
CA PHE A 342 -18.06 -11.62 -3.14
C PHE A 342 -18.81 -10.71 -4.12
N ALA A 343 -20.04 -10.29 -3.78
CA ALA A 343 -20.86 -9.43 -4.63
C ALA A 343 -20.24 -8.03 -4.86
N GLU A 344 -19.57 -7.48 -3.84
CA GLU A 344 -18.92 -6.17 -3.94
C GLU A 344 -17.66 -6.21 -4.82
N LEU A 345 -17.10 -7.39 -5.03
CA LEU A 345 -15.85 -7.62 -5.76
C LEU A 345 -16.06 -7.95 -7.22
N LEU A 346 -17.31 -8.02 -7.69
CA LEU A 346 -17.65 -8.40 -9.08
C LEU A 346 -16.96 -7.49 -10.13
N PRO A 347 -16.90 -6.16 -9.96
CA PRO A 347 -16.21 -5.30 -10.93
C PRO A 347 -14.72 -5.62 -11.03
N GLN A 348 -14.05 -5.81 -9.90
CA GLN A 348 -12.61 -6.14 -9.84
C GLN A 348 -12.36 -7.54 -10.41
N LEU A 349 -13.26 -8.50 -10.12
CA LEU A 349 -13.20 -9.85 -10.69
C LEU A 349 -13.33 -9.79 -12.21
N GLY A 350 -14.26 -8.99 -12.74
CA GLY A 350 -14.43 -8.79 -14.18
C GLY A 350 -13.14 -8.28 -14.84
N ALA A 351 -12.51 -7.27 -14.24
CA ALA A 351 -11.24 -6.75 -14.73
C ALA A 351 -10.12 -7.80 -14.71
N VAL A 352 -9.96 -8.51 -13.59
CA VAL A 352 -8.95 -9.58 -13.45
C VAL A 352 -9.16 -10.69 -14.47
N LEU A 353 -10.40 -11.11 -14.73
CA LEU A 353 -10.72 -12.10 -15.75
C LEU A 353 -10.35 -11.64 -17.16
N VAL A 354 -10.63 -10.38 -17.51
CA VAL A 354 -10.23 -9.81 -18.81
C VAL A 354 -8.71 -9.86 -18.97
N PHE A 355 -7.95 -9.43 -17.95
CA PHE A 355 -6.47 -9.53 -17.99
C PHE A 355 -5.98 -10.98 -18.07
N ALA A 356 -6.60 -11.90 -17.34
CA ALA A 356 -6.28 -13.32 -17.41
C ALA A 356 -6.44 -13.86 -18.83
N LEU A 357 -7.56 -13.55 -19.49
CA LEU A 357 -7.81 -13.95 -20.86
C LEU A 357 -6.80 -13.31 -21.83
N VAL A 358 -6.58 -12.00 -21.74
CA VAL A 358 -5.67 -11.28 -22.64
C VAL A 358 -4.25 -11.83 -22.55
N PHE A 359 -3.69 -11.93 -21.35
CA PHE A 359 -2.30 -12.36 -21.17
C PHE A 359 -2.09 -13.83 -21.52
N ASN A 360 -3.01 -14.72 -21.14
CA ASN A 360 -2.87 -16.13 -21.46
C ASN A 360 -3.10 -16.42 -22.96
N LEU A 361 -4.03 -15.75 -23.61
CA LEU A 361 -4.20 -15.85 -25.06
C LEU A 361 -2.97 -15.31 -25.81
N TRP A 362 -2.42 -14.19 -25.34
CA TRP A 362 -1.17 -13.65 -25.90
C TRP A 362 -0.01 -14.61 -25.68
N ALA A 363 0.16 -15.19 -24.48
CA ALA A 363 1.18 -16.17 -24.20
C ALA A 363 1.08 -17.39 -25.13
N VAL A 364 -0.13 -17.92 -25.34
CA VAL A 364 -0.35 -19.07 -26.25
C VAL A 364 -0.05 -18.71 -27.71
N LYS A 365 -0.46 -17.52 -28.16
CA LYS A 365 -0.19 -17.05 -29.54
C LYS A 365 1.29 -16.77 -29.80
N SER A 366 1.96 -16.12 -28.82
CA SER A 366 3.38 -15.78 -28.95
C SER A 366 4.32 -16.97 -28.81
N TYR A 367 3.84 -18.07 -28.21
CA TYR A 367 4.63 -19.30 -28.10
C TYR A 367 4.81 -19.95 -29.47
N LYS A 368 6.05 -19.88 -29.99
CA LYS A 368 6.46 -20.53 -31.25
C LYS A 368 6.98 -21.92 -30.93
N LYS A 369 6.28 -22.95 -31.38
CA LYS A 369 6.83 -24.30 -31.41
C LYS A 369 7.78 -24.34 -32.59
N SER A 370 9.10 -24.43 -32.33
CA SER A 370 10.07 -24.66 -33.36
C SER A 370 9.82 -26.06 -33.95
N SER A 371 9.49 -26.11 -35.21
CA SER A 371 9.35 -27.35 -35.99
C SER A 371 10.71 -27.75 -36.56
#